data_a3c5dffc3004f077dbd2991f783ab1ed
#
_entry.id   a3c5dffc3004f077dbd2991f783ab1ed
#
_cell.length_a   1.000
_cell.length_b   1.000
_cell.length_c   1.000
_cell.angle_alpha   90.00
_cell.angle_beta   90.00
_cell.angle_gamma   90.00
#
_symmetry.space_group_name_H-M   'P 1'
#
loop_
_entity.id
_entity.type
_entity.pdbx_description
1 polymer ?
#
loop_
_entity_poly.entity_id
_entity_poly.type
_entity_poly.pdbx_seq_one_letter_code
_entity_poly.pdbx_strand_id
1 'polypeptide(L)'
;EYFVGGYCSDDDTKAAINKVYTENCYLMDTHTAVAYKKLADYRKDTGSSSPAVVVSTASPYKFCDSVLSALGQETNAPGTELIEKLSETTKTAVPKPLAGLDKREKRFGLVVDKQDMKAVVEGFLK
;
A
#
# COMPACT_ATOMS: atom_id res chain seq x y z
N GLU A 1 -0.59 1.56 -30.43
CA GLU A 1 -0.22 2.40 -29.27
C GLU A 1 0.52 1.54 -28.26
N TYR A 2 1.72 2.00 -27.81
CA TYR A 2 2.58 1.18 -26.94
C TYR A 2 2.33 1.40 -25.45
N PHE A 3 1.64 2.48 -25.09
CA PHE A 3 1.37 2.84 -23.70
C PHE A 3 -0.09 3.29 -23.54
N VAL A 4 -0.72 2.83 -22.46
CA VAL A 4 -2.07 3.26 -22.04
C VAL A 4 -1.97 3.74 -20.62
N GLY A 5 -2.36 4.98 -20.37
CA GLY A 5 -2.45 5.56 -19.02
C GLY A 5 -3.86 5.42 -18.43
N GLY A 6 -3.95 5.52 -17.11
CA GLY A 6 -5.23 5.56 -16.43
C GLY A 6 -5.08 5.92 -14.96
N TYR A 7 -6.19 6.24 -14.31
CA TYR A 7 -6.28 6.53 -12.89
C TYR A 7 -7.36 5.66 -12.21
N CYS A 8 -7.34 5.65 -10.91
CA CYS A 8 -8.26 4.87 -10.08
C CYS A 8 -8.60 5.71 -8.84
N SER A 9 -9.85 5.75 -8.43
CA SER A 9 -10.23 6.39 -7.17
C SER A 9 -9.80 5.55 -5.96
N ASP A 10 -9.81 6.15 -4.77
CA ASP A 10 -9.53 5.42 -3.53
C ASP A 10 -10.56 4.33 -3.28
N ASP A 11 -11.83 4.59 -3.59
CA ASP A 11 -12.91 3.60 -3.45
C ASP A 11 -12.73 2.43 -4.42
N ASP A 12 -12.39 2.69 -5.68
CA ASP A 12 -12.07 1.63 -6.64
C ASP A 12 -10.85 0.81 -6.21
N THR A 13 -9.84 1.49 -5.65
CA THR A 13 -8.63 0.84 -5.13
C THR A 13 -8.97 -0.10 -3.99
N LYS A 14 -9.76 0.35 -3.01
CA LYS A 14 -10.22 -0.46 -1.90
C LYS A 14 -11.09 -1.63 -2.36
N ALA A 15 -12.01 -1.38 -3.30
CA ALA A 15 -12.84 -2.42 -3.88
C ALA A 15 -12.00 -3.50 -4.59
N ALA A 16 -10.93 -3.11 -5.30
CA ALA A 16 -10.02 -4.04 -5.95
C ALA A 16 -9.24 -4.90 -4.94
N ILE A 17 -8.74 -4.31 -3.83
CA ILE A 17 -8.09 -5.05 -2.74
C ILE A 17 -9.04 -6.08 -2.15
N ASN A 18 -10.24 -5.64 -1.77
CA ASN A 18 -11.25 -6.51 -1.17
C ASN A 18 -11.61 -7.68 -2.09
N LYS A 19 -11.90 -7.38 -3.36
CA LYS A 19 -12.26 -8.38 -4.37
C LYS A 19 -11.18 -9.45 -4.52
N VAL A 20 -9.94 -9.05 -4.76
CA VAL A 20 -8.86 -10.01 -5.01
C VAL A 20 -8.54 -10.81 -3.75
N TYR A 21 -8.58 -10.19 -2.58
CA TYR A 21 -8.40 -10.92 -1.33
C TYR A 21 -9.50 -11.96 -1.10
N THR A 22 -10.76 -11.59 -1.31
CA THR A 22 -11.91 -12.49 -1.11
C THR A 22 -11.94 -13.64 -2.12
N GLU A 23 -11.66 -13.35 -3.39
CA GLU A 23 -11.75 -14.34 -4.47
C GLU A 23 -10.51 -15.23 -4.59
N ASN A 24 -9.32 -14.70 -4.29
CA ASN A 24 -8.05 -15.36 -4.57
C ASN A 24 -7.14 -15.55 -3.33
N CYS A 25 -7.54 -15.08 -2.16
CA CYS A 25 -6.72 -15.06 -0.94
C CYS A 25 -5.36 -14.35 -1.15
N TYR A 26 -5.30 -13.39 -2.08
CA TYR A 26 -4.09 -12.63 -2.37
C TYR A 26 -4.23 -11.18 -1.89
N LEU A 27 -3.35 -10.79 -0.95
CA LEU A 27 -3.36 -9.45 -0.35
C LEU A 27 -2.49 -8.50 -1.18
N MET A 28 -3.11 -7.55 -1.86
CA MET A 28 -2.43 -6.50 -2.61
C MET A 28 -2.17 -5.27 -1.75
N ASP A 29 -1.08 -4.55 -2.05
CA ASP A 29 -0.92 -3.16 -1.65
C ASP A 29 -1.75 -2.22 -2.56
N THR A 30 -1.89 -0.97 -2.14
CA THR A 30 -2.71 0.03 -2.85
C THR A 30 -2.24 0.30 -4.27
N HIS A 31 -0.92 0.31 -4.53
CA HIS A 31 -0.37 0.57 -5.87
C HIS A 31 -0.61 -0.60 -6.81
N THR A 32 -0.41 -1.82 -6.33
CA THR A 32 -0.73 -3.04 -7.07
C THR A 32 -2.22 -3.12 -7.39
N ALA A 33 -3.08 -2.68 -6.46
CA ALA A 33 -4.53 -2.64 -6.67
C ALA A 33 -4.94 -1.67 -7.78
N VAL A 34 -4.31 -0.49 -7.86
CA VAL A 34 -4.51 0.45 -8.98
C VAL A 34 -4.13 -0.19 -10.30
N ALA A 35 -2.96 -0.82 -10.38
CA ALA A 35 -2.51 -1.49 -11.61
C ALA A 35 -3.46 -2.64 -12.02
N TYR A 36 -3.90 -3.46 -11.06
CA TYR A 36 -4.88 -4.52 -11.29
C TYR A 36 -6.21 -3.97 -11.81
N LYS A 37 -6.74 -2.93 -11.17
CA LYS A 37 -7.99 -2.28 -11.59
C LYS A 37 -7.89 -1.74 -13.01
N LYS A 38 -6.78 -1.10 -13.35
CA LYS A 38 -6.57 -0.56 -14.71
C LYS A 38 -6.44 -1.66 -15.76
N LEU A 39 -5.81 -2.79 -15.43
CA LEU A 39 -5.81 -3.96 -16.31
C LEU A 39 -7.23 -4.51 -16.51
N ALA A 40 -8.02 -4.58 -15.44
CA ALA A 40 -9.41 -5.06 -15.54
C ALA A 40 -10.27 -4.14 -16.41
N ASP A 41 -10.13 -2.81 -16.26
CA ASP A 41 -10.83 -1.82 -17.08
C ASP A 41 -10.39 -1.93 -18.55
N TYR A 42 -9.09 -1.99 -18.81
CA TYR A 42 -8.56 -2.17 -20.17
C TYR A 42 -9.12 -3.42 -20.86
N ARG A 43 -9.16 -4.55 -20.14
CA ARG A 43 -9.74 -5.78 -20.68
C ARG A 43 -11.24 -5.65 -20.98
N LYS A 44 -11.96 -4.97 -20.10
CA LYS A 44 -13.38 -4.70 -20.30
C LYS A 44 -13.62 -3.83 -21.54
N ASP A 45 -12.82 -2.81 -21.73
CA ASP A 45 -13.01 -1.82 -22.81
C ASP A 45 -12.54 -2.36 -24.17
N THR A 46 -11.53 -3.22 -24.19
CA THR A 46 -10.91 -3.74 -25.43
C THR A 46 -11.32 -5.17 -25.77
N GLY A 47 -11.91 -5.91 -24.84
CA GLY A 47 -12.15 -7.35 -24.99
C GLY A 47 -10.87 -8.20 -24.98
N SER A 48 -9.71 -7.64 -24.65
CA SER A 48 -8.43 -8.35 -24.67
C SER A 48 -8.36 -9.45 -23.61
N SER A 49 -8.01 -10.66 -24.03
CA SER A 49 -7.74 -11.82 -23.17
C SER A 49 -6.24 -12.16 -23.10
N SER A 50 -5.36 -11.33 -23.65
CA SER A 50 -3.92 -11.56 -23.68
C SER A 50 -3.37 -11.76 -22.26
N PRO A 51 -2.38 -12.65 -22.06
CA PRO A 51 -1.65 -12.74 -20.80
C PRO A 51 -1.08 -11.38 -20.39
N ALA A 52 -1.18 -11.06 -19.10
CA ALA A 52 -0.70 -9.79 -18.56
C ALA A 52 0.03 -10.03 -17.23
N VAL A 53 1.03 -9.20 -16.97
CA VAL A 53 1.78 -9.20 -15.71
C VAL A 53 1.46 -7.90 -14.97
N VAL A 54 0.99 -8.03 -13.73
CA VAL A 54 0.83 -6.90 -12.81
C VAL A 54 2.04 -6.86 -11.90
N VAL A 55 2.79 -5.77 -11.94
CA VAL A 55 4.00 -5.61 -11.13
C VAL A 55 3.61 -5.12 -9.74
N SER A 56 3.89 -5.94 -8.71
CA SER A 56 3.70 -5.57 -7.31
C SER A 56 4.95 -4.85 -6.80
N THR A 57 4.84 -3.55 -6.56
CA THR A 57 5.98 -2.67 -6.25
C THR A 57 6.11 -2.33 -4.77
N ALA A 58 5.13 -2.67 -3.94
CA ALA A 58 5.13 -2.37 -2.52
C ALA A 58 4.56 -3.53 -1.69
N SER A 59 4.66 -3.40 -0.37
CA SER A 59 4.05 -4.34 0.57
C SER A 59 2.73 -3.77 1.12
N PRO A 60 1.67 -4.57 1.26
CA PRO A 60 0.43 -4.15 1.93
C PRO A 60 0.67 -3.64 3.36
N TYR A 61 1.70 -4.14 4.02
CA TYR A 61 2.11 -3.71 5.36
C TYR A 61 2.66 -2.29 5.45
N LYS A 62 2.93 -1.62 4.34
CA LYS A 62 3.26 -0.19 4.31
C LYS A 62 2.02 0.71 4.35
N PHE A 63 0.86 0.15 4.07
CA PHE A 63 -0.42 0.86 3.92
C PHE A 63 -1.52 0.14 4.71
N CYS A 64 -1.19 -0.28 5.94
CA CYS A 64 -2.07 -1.10 6.77
C CYS A 64 -3.45 -0.48 6.98
N ASP A 65 -3.52 0.84 7.16
CA ASP A 65 -4.76 1.59 7.31
C ASP A 65 -5.67 1.44 6.09
N SER A 66 -5.14 1.72 4.91
CA SER A 66 -5.89 1.63 3.64
C SER A 66 -6.30 0.19 3.32
N VAL A 67 -5.40 -0.76 3.57
CA VAL A 67 -5.67 -2.18 3.30
C VAL A 67 -6.69 -2.75 4.28
N LEU A 68 -6.57 -2.47 5.58
CA LEU A 68 -7.56 -2.86 6.59
C LEU A 68 -8.93 -2.22 6.31
N SER A 69 -8.95 -0.92 5.96
CA SER A 69 -10.18 -0.24 5.56
C SER A 69 -10.83 -0.91 4.35
N ALA A 70 -10.05 -1.35 3.35
CA ALA A 70 -10.55 -2.09 2.20
C ALA A 70 -11.19 -3.43 2.59
N LEU A 71 -10.70 -4.06 3.66
CA LEU A 71 -11.24 -5.31 4.22
C LEU A 71 -12.38 -5.08 5.23
N GLY A 72 -12.89 -3.84 5.36
CA GLY A 72 -13.98 -3.51 6.28
C GLY A 72 -13.58 -3.47 7.76
N GLN A 73 -12.28 -3.33 8.05
CA GLN A 73 -11.77 -3.26 9.42
C GLN A 73 -11.61 -1.82 9.88
N GLU A 74 -11.81 -1.57 11.18
CA GLU A 74 -11.49 -0.27 11.80
C GLU A 74 -9.98 -0.01 11.82
N THR A 75 -9.60 1.25 11.62
CA THR A 75 -8.20 1.69 11.50
C THR A 75 -7.81 2.76 12.52
N ASN A 76 -8.57 2.92 13.60
CA ASN A 76 -8.39 3.93 14.64
C ASN A 76 -7.28 3.56 15.66
N ALA A 77 -6.15 3.03 15.18
CA ALA A 77 -5.03 2.62 16.02
C ALA A 77 -3.71 3.18 15.49
N PRO A 78 -2.65 3.28 16.32
CA PRO A 78 -1.30 3.63 15.85
C PRO A 78 -0.81 2.68 14.75
N GLY A 79 0.00 3.20 13.82
CA GLY A 79 0.43 2.45 12.64
C GLY A 79 1.12 1.11 12.93
N THR A 80 1.83 1.01 14.06
CA THR A 80 2.47 -0.25 14.50
C THR A 80 1.48 -1.31 14.93
N GLU A 81 0.40 -0.92 15.60
CA GLU A 81 -0.69 -1.83 15.98
C GLU A 81 -1.48 -2.31 14.75
N LEU A 82 -1.61 -1.46 13.73
CA LEU A 82 -2.26 -1.84 12.47
C LEU A 82 -1.48 -2.92 11.71
N ILE A 83 -0.15 -3.02 11.89
CA ILE A 83 0.68 -4.09 11.33
C ILE A 83 0.25 -5.45 11.91
N GLU A 84 0.14 -5.53 13.23
CA GLU A 84 -0.29 -6.75 13.90
C GLU A 84 -1.74 -7.10 13.54
N LYS A 85 -2.63 -6.12 13.58
CA LYS A 85 -4.04 -6.29 13.19
C LYS A 85 -4.18 -6.81 11.75
N LEU A 86 -3.39 -6.29 10.81
CA LEU A 86 -3.41 -6.76 9.43
C LEU A 86 -2.97 -8.22 9.33
N SER A 87 -1.90 -8.60 10.05
CA SER A 87 -1.42 -9.98 10.10
C SER A 87 -2.48 -10.94 10.68
N GLU A 88 -3.12 -10.54 11.78
CA GLU A 88 -4.17 -11.34 12.41
C GLU A 88 -5.41 -11.49 11.52
N THR A 89 -5.81 -10.41 10.84
CA THR A 89 -6.97 -10.41 9.95
C THR A 89 -6.75 -11.27 8.72
N THR A 90 -5.55 -11.17 8.11
CA THR A 90 -5.27 -11.79 6.82
C THR A 90 -4.51 -13.11 6.91
N LYS A 91 -4.01 -13.46 8.09
CA LYS A 91 -3.13 -14.63 8.33
C LYS A 91 -1.86 -14.61 7.49
N THR A 92 -1.44 -13.42 7.05
CA THR A 92 -0.17 -13.23 6.33
C THR A 92 0.94 -12.85 7.31
N ALA A 93 2.17 -13.24 7.00
CA ALA A 93 3.31 -12.96 7.87
C ALA A 93 3.76 -11.49 7.78
N VAL A 94 4.02 -10.88 8.94
CA VAL A 94 4.63 -9.54 8.99
C VAL A 94 6.03 -9.59 8.38
N PRO A 95 6.37 -8.70 7.43
CA PRO A 95 7.72 -8.63 6.87
C PRO A 95 8.77 -8.38 7.95
N LYS A 96 9.89 -9.11 7.90
CA LYS A 96 10.99 -9.00 8.90
C LYS A 96 11.42 -7.56 9.23
N PRO A 97 11.54 -6.62 8.26
CA PRO A 97 11.92 -5.23 8.56
C PRO A 97 10.91 -4.47 9.43
N LEU A 98 9.63 -4.87 9.41
CA LEU A 98 8.54 -4.24 10.14
C LEU A 98 8.22 -4.95 11.46
N ALA A 99 8.64 -6.19 11.63
CA ALA A 99 8.40 -6.96 12.84
C ALA A 99 9.08 -6.29 14.05
N GLY A 100 8.31 -6.02 15.11
CA GLY A 100 8.79 -5.39 16.34
C GLY A 100 9.25 -3.93 16.15
N LEU A 101 8.74 -3.23 15.14
CA LEU A 101 9.10 -1.83 14.87
C LEU A 101 8.71 -0.90 16.03
N ASP A 102 7.63 -1.20 16.71
CA ASP A 102 7.13 -0.51 17.91
C ASP A 102 8.11 -0.56 19.09
N LYS A 103 8.94 -1.61 19.16
CA LYS A 103 9.91 -1.86 20.24
C LYS A 103 11.30 -1.27 19.93
N ARG A 104 11.49 -0.72 18.72
CA ARG A 104 12.78 -0.15 18.32
C ARG A 104 12.92 1.28 18.81
N GLU A 105 14.14 1.62 19.24
CA GLU A 105 14.48 2.99 19.60
C GLU A 105 14.36 3.93 18.40
N LYS A 106 13.71 5.09 18.61
CA LYS A 106 13.65 6.17 17.64
C LYS A 106 15.00 6.89 17.59
N ARG A 107 15.82 6.56 16.61
CA ARG A 107 17.18 7.14 16.47
C ARG A 107 17.17 8.61 16.05
N PHE A 108 16.17 9.06 15.33
CA PHE A 108 16.09 10.42 14.80
C PHE A 108 14.77 11.05 15.26
N GLY A 109 14.89 12.14 16.02
CA GLY A 109 13.75 12.85 16.59
C GLY A 109 13.54 14.25 16.01
N LEU A 110 14.41 14.68 15.06
CA LEU A 110 14.30 16.01 14.47
C LEU A 110 13.07 16.08 13.56
N VAL A 111 12.16 16.97 13.91
CA VAL A 111 10.99 17.32 13.11
C VAL A 111 11.08 18.79 12.79
N VAL A 112 10.92 19.16 11.54
CA VAL A 112 11.00 20.55 11.08
C VAL A 112 9.87 20.85 10.08
N ASP A 113 9.50 22.11 9.97
CA ASP A 113 8.58 22.53 8.93
C ASP A 113 9.24 22.43 7.54
N LYS A 114 8.42 22.26 6.51
CA LYS A 114 8.90 22.07 5.13
C LYS A 114 9.78 23.24 4.62
N GLN A 115 9.55 24.44 5.10
CA GLN A 115 10.35 25.62 4.76
C GLN A 115 11.76 25.58 5.34
N ASP A 116 11.96 24.86 6.44
CA ASP A 116 13.25 24.76 7.14
C ASP A 116 14.10 23.58 6.67
N MET A 117 13.54 22.69 5.84
CA MET A 117 14.24 21.49 5.35
C MET A 117 15.58 21.83 4.68
N LYS A 118 15.65 22.90 3.89
CA LYS A 118 16.87 23.33 3.23
C LYS A 118 17.98 23.66 4.25
N ALA A 119 17.65 24.45 5.27
CA ALA A 119 18.60 24.86 6.30
C ALA A 119 19.13 23.64 7.09
N VAL A 120 18.28 22.66 7.37
CA VAL A 120 18.67 21.42 8.03
C VAL A 120 19.66 20.63 7.16
N VAL A 121 19.36 20.44 5.88
CA VAL A 121 20.26 19.73 4.95
C VAL A 121 21.62 20.45 4.85
N GLU A 122 21.62 21.77 4.69
CA GLU A 122 22.86 22.57 4.65
C GLU A 122 23.65 22.47 5.96
N GLY A 123 22.96 22.30 7.10
CA GLY A 123 23.59 22.08 8.40
C GLY A 123 24.34 20.76 8.51
N PHE A 124 23.87 19.70 7.84
CA PHE A 124 24.56 18.41 7.80
C PHE A 124 25.80 18.38 6.87
N LEU A 125 25.95 19.37 6.00
CA LEU A 125 27.05 19.44 5.04
C LEU A 125 28.25 20.27 5.55
N LYS A 126 28.14 20.89 6.71
CA LYS A 126 29.20 21.66 7.39
C LYS A 126 29.92 20.82 8.41
#